data_42974b6e81bb9b7ac813a48edf1f71d3
#
_entry.id   42974b6e81bb9b7ac813a48edf1f71d3
#
_cell.length_a   1.000
_cell.length_b   1.000
_cell.length_c   1.000
_cell.angle_alpha   90.00
_cell.angle_beta   90.00
_cell.angle_gamma   90.00
#
_symmetry.space_group_name_H-M   'P 1'
#
loop_
_entity.id
_entity.type
_entity.pdbx_description
1 polymer ?
#
loop_
_entity_poly.entity_id
_entity_poly.type
_entity_poly.pdbx_seq_one_letter_code
_entity_poly.pdbx_strand_id
1 'polypeptide(L)'
;MKYRISDLKREIRIALDQNKSSEPLRDLGDIDTLSFDDIVGSKIADAAKIVILHAPIHLLGSGIPFGKGIEWKSAEGHGSGSVLLPDDFLRLVVFQMSDWSRAVSEAISPSDAQYALQSSRFPGVRGCPQKPVVAIVNTGVGMMLEFYSCTGGEGVGIKQATYIPKPRILDETIELSHKIKDAVVYYSAYMVAVTMGQREQAQQLLNISQSLLNDTTL
;
A
#
# COMPACT_ATOMS: atom_id res chain seq x y z
N MET A 1 0.01 7.38 13.09
CA MET A 1 -0.76 8.35 13.91
C MET A 1 -2.22 8.32 13.50
N LYS A 2 -3.14 8.60 14.45
CA LYS A 2 -4.59 8.68 14.15
C LYS A 2 -4.97 10.12 13.83
N TYR A 3 -5.68 10.31 12.73
CA TYR A 3 -6.21 11.60 12.28
C TYR A 3 -7.72 11.54 12.24
N ARG A 4 -8.40 12.60 12.71
CA ARG A 4 -9.86 12.71 12.63
C ARG A 4 -10.27 13.03 11.20
N ILE A 5 -11.32 12.38 10.74
CA ILE A 5 -11.86 12.64 9.39
C ILE A 5 -12.36 14.07 9.24
N SER A 6 -12.93 14.66 10.30
CA SER A 6 -13.34 16.07 10.32
C SER A 6 -12.18 17.04 10.05
N ASP A 7 -11.01 16.77 10.63
CA ASP A 7 -9.83 17.62 10.46
C ASP A 7 -9.29 17.51 9.02
N LEU A 8 -9.21 16.27 8.50
CA LEU A 8 -8.81 16.04 7.11
C LEU A 8 -9.78 16.67 6.10
N LYS A 9 -11.09 16.56 6.33
CA LYS A 9 -12.10 17.24 5.50
C LYS A 9 -11.87 18.75 5.45
N ARG A 10 -11.58 19.36 6.60
CA ARG A 10 -11.28 20.80 6.69
C ARG A 10 -10.02 21.14 5.89
N GLU A 11 -8.95 20.38 6.02
CA GLU A 11 -7.71 20.61 5.27
C GLU A 11 -7.91 20.43 3.76
N ILE A 12 -8.68 19.42 3.34
CA ILE A 12 -9.02 19.19 1.93
C ILE A 12 -9.82 20.38 1.36
N ARG A 13 -10.77 20.94 2.13
CA ARG A 13 -11.51 22.15 1.73
C ARG A 13 -10.58 23.35 1.55
N ILE A 14 -9.62 23.52 2.45
CA ILE A 14 -8.62 24.60 2.34
C ILE A 14 -7.79 24.40 1.07
N ALA A 15 -7.35 23.16 0.77
CA ALA A 15 -6.59 22.86 -0.44
C ALA A 15 -7.39 23.11 -1.73
N LEU A 16 -8.70 22.94 -1.68
CA LEU A 16 -9.62 23.26 -2.79
C LEU A 16 -9.98 24.75 -2.89
N ASP A 17 -9.49 25.60 -1.98
CA ASP A 17 -9.88 27.00 -1.84
C ASP A 17 -11.41 27.21 -1.70
N GLN A 18 -12.08 26.23 -1.09
CA GLN A 18 -13.51 26.25 -0.91
C GLN A 18 -13.87 26.47 0.55
N ASN A 19 -14.05 27.73 0.89
CA ASN A 19 -14.47 28.16 2.24
C ASN A 19 -15.99 28.13 2.43
N LYS A 20 -16.69 27.28 1.68
CA LYS A 20 -18.16 27.17 1.73
C LYS A 20 -18.60 26.22 2.83
N SER A 21 -19.72 26.56 3.50
CA SER A 21 -20.46 25.63 4.36
C SER A 21 -20.90 24.40 3.56
N SER A 22 -21.14 23.29 4.26
CA SER A 22 -21.63 22.05 3.63
C SER A 22 -23.06 22.28 3.12
N GLU A 23 -23.21 22.78 1.90
CA GLU A 23 -24.49 22.92 1.24
C GLU A 23 -24.74 21.72 0.33
N PRO A 24 -25.97 21.21 0.23
CA PRO A 24 -26.32 20.16 -0.71
C PRO A 24 -26.05 20.63 -2.14
N LEU A 25 -25.45 19.78 -2.96
CA LEU A 25 -25.05 20.08 -4.34
C LEU A 25 -26.23 20.12 -5.33
N ARG A 26 -27.42 19.75 -4.90
CA ARG A 26 -28.68 19.75 -5.67
C ARG A 26 -29.85 20.21 -4.85
N ASP A 27 -30.96 20.51 -5.54
CA ASP A 27 -32.18 21.02 -4.99
C ASP A 27 -32.77 20.15 -3.85
N LEU A 28 -33.32 20.81 -2.85
CA LEU A 28 -33.88 20.27 -1.60
C LEU A 28 -35.02 19.24 -1.76
N GLY A 29 -35.36 18.85 -2.97
CA GLY A 29 -36.39 17.84 -3.27
C GLY A 29 -35.86 16.42 -3.55
N ASP A 30 -34.56 16.24 -3.68
CA ASP A 30 -33.98 14.95 -4.01
C ASP A 30 -33.41 14.29 -2.75
N ILE A 31 -33.99 13.18 -2.35
CA ILE A 31 -33.64 12.43 -1.12
C ILE A 31 -32.22 11.85 -1.19
N ASP A 32 -31.65 11.70 -2.40
CA ASP A 32 -30.32 11.12 -2.64
C ASP A 32 -29.20 12.16 -2.81
N THR A 33 -29.43 13.42 -2.39
CA THR A 33 -28.42 14.47 -2.55
C THR A 33 -27.27 14.30 -1.57
N LEU A 34 -26.07 14.01 -2.09
CA LEU A 34 -24.85 13.98 -1.30
C LEU A 34 -24.39 15.40 -0.96
N SER A 35 -24.03 15.64 0.30
CA SER A 35 -23.36 16.88 0.69
C SER A 35 -21.94 16.90 0.14
N PHE A 36 -21.35 18.10 -0.03
CA PHE A 36 -19.96 18.24 -0.43
C PHE A 36 -19.00 17.49 0.53
N ASP A 37 -19.31 17.49 1.83
CA ASP A 37 -18.56 16.78 2.85
C ASP A 37 -18.62 15.26 2.71
N ASP A 38 -19.70 14.71 2.18
CA ASP A 38 -19.84 13.28 1.92
C ASP A 38 -18.95 12.89 0.74
N ILE A 39 -18.91 13.71 -0.31
CA ILE A 39 -18.02 13.50 -1.45
C ILE A 39 -16.57 13.55 -0.98
N VAL A 40 -16.17 14.56 -0.23
CA VAL A 40 -14.82 14.69 0.33
C VAL A 40 -14.48 13.46 1.18
N GLY A 41 -15.38 13.09 2.11
CA GLY A 41 -15.19 11.94 3.01
C GLY A 41 -14.99 10.63 2.27
N SER A 42 -15.75 10.41 1.18
CA SER A 42 -15.66 9.20 0.37
C SER A 42 -14.30 9.01 -0.32
N LYS A 43 -13.54 10.08 -0.56
CA LYS A 43 -12.25 10.03 -1.27
C LYS A 43 -11.04 9.80 -0.36
N ILE A 44 -11.16 10.03 0.94
CA ILE A 44 -10.01 10.00 1.87
C ILE A 44 -9.35 8.61 1.92
N ALA A 45 -10.15 7.55 2.08
CA ALA A 45 -9.60 6.19 2.18
C ALA A 45 -8.95 5.72 0.86
N ASP A 46 -9.57 6.04 -0.27
CA ASP A 46 -9.03 5.69 -1.59
C ASP A 46 -7.75 6.48 -1.90
N ALA A 47 -7.73 7.78 -1.59
CA ALA A 47 -6.53 8.61 -1.71
C ALA A 47 -5.39 8.07 -0.84
N ALA A 48 -5.68 7.75 0.42
CA ALA A 48 -4.69 7.17 1.33
C ALA A 48 -4.11 5.86 0.79
N LYS A 49 -4.96 4.98 0.24
CA LYS A 49 -4.53 3.72 -0.38
C LYS A 49 -3.58 3.98 -1.56
N ILE A 50 -3.92 4.91 -2.44
CA ILE A 50 -3.10 5.22 -3.63
C ILE A 50 -1.77 5.85 -3.21
N VAL A 51 -1.80 6.81 -2.29
CA VAL A 51 -0.58 7.45 -1.77
C VAL A 51 0.34 6.42 -1.11
N ILE A 52 -0.17 5.50 -0.28
CA ILE A 52 0.64 4.43 0.34
C ILE A 52 1.29 3.54 -0.72
N LEU A 53 0.58 3.21 -1.81
CA LEU A 53 1.13 2.37 -2.88
C LEU A 53 2.29 3.04 -3.63
N HIS A 54 2.29 4.36 -3.77
CA HIS A 54 3.30 5.10 -4.53
C HIS A 54 4.39 5.73 -3.66
N ALA A 55 4.12 5.96 -2.37
CA ALA A 55 5.08 6.60 -1.47
C ALA A 55 6.35 5.77 -1.28
N PRO A 56 7.53 6.37 -1.15
CA PRO A 56 8.74 5.68 -0.69
C PRO A 56 8.52 4.98 0.66
N ILE A 57 9.08 3.77 0.83
CA ILE A 57 8.85 2.94 2.03
C ILE A 57 9.24 3.67 3.33
N HIS A 58 10.32 4.46 3.32
CA HIS A 58 10.79 5.19 4.51
C HIS A 58 9.81 6.28 5.01
N LEU A 59 8.83 6.68 4.19
CA LEU A 59 7.76 7.59 4.58
C LEU A 59 6.59 6.87 5.25
N LEU A 60 6.46 5.54 5.08
CA LEU A 60 5.30 4.77 5.53
C LEU A 60 5.41 4.25 6.97
N GLY A 61 6.61 4.24 7.53
CA GLY A 61 6.89 3.68 8.86
C GLY A 61 7.28 2.20 8.82
N SER A 62 7.38 1.56 9.99
CA SER A 62 7.91 0.20 10.14
C SER A 62 6.96 -0.93 9.72
N GLY A 63 5.69 -0.62 9.50
CA GLY A 63 4.68 -1.63 9.16
C GLY A 63 4.26 -2.52 10.33
N ILE A 64 3.40 -3.50 10.03
CA ILE A 64 2.87 -4.50 10.98
C ILE A 64 3.50 -5.85 10.65
N PRO A 65 3.90 -6.65 11.66
CA PRO A 65 4.49 -7.98 11.41
C PRO A 65 3.44 -8.97 10.89
N PHE A 66 3.86 -9.87 10.01
CA PHE A 66 3.07 -11.01 9.52
C PHE A 66 3.94 -12.27 9.45
N GLY A 67 3.36 -13.41 9.01
CA GLY A 67 4.12 -14.63 8.75
C GLY A 67 3.93 -15.71 9.82
N LYS A 68 2.70 -15.93 10.22
CA LYS A 68 2.34 -17.10 11.03
C LYS A 68 2.15 -18.31 10.09
N GLY A 69 3.12 -19.19 10.10
CA GLY A 69 3.09 -20.44 9.32
C GLY A 69 3.76 -20.29 7.94
N ILE A 70 4.66 -21.20 7.67
CA ILE A 70 5.31 -21.37 6.38
C ILE A 70 4.79 -22.66 5.78
N GLU A 71 4.28 -22.60 4.56
CA GLU A 71 3.98 -23.78 3.74
C GLU A 71 5.15 -24.04 2.80
N TRP A 72 5.97 -25.05 3.12
CA TRP A 72 7.09 -25.42 2.30
C TRP A 72 6.64 -26.20 1.06
N LYS A 73 7.10 -25.78 -0.11
CA LYS A 73 6.94 -26.55 -1.34
C LYS A 73 8.08 -27.57 -1.38
N SER A 74 7.78 -28.85 -1.11
CA SER A 74 8.73 -29.94 -1.19
C SER A 74 8.96 -30.34 -2.66
N ALA A 75 9.69 -29.56 -3.41
CA ALA A 75 10.02 -29.90 -4.78
C ALA A 75 11.55 -29.87 -4.97
N GLU A 76 12.16 -31.04 -5.12
CA GLU A 76 13.45 -31.25 -5.77
C GLU A 76 14.64 -30.44 -5.23
N GLY A 77 14.78 -30.31 -3.90
CA GLY A 77 15.95 -29.69 -3.27
C GLY A 77 16.02 -28.17 -3.37
N HIS A 78 14.94 -27.50 -3.77
CA HIS A 78 14.82 -26.06 -3.78
C HIS A 78 14.07 -25.56 -2.55
N GLY A 79 14.70 -24.79 -1.71
CA GLY A 79 14.07 -24.12 -0.57
C GLY A 79 13.10 -23.05 -1.02
N SER A 80 11.89 -23.46 -1.39
CA SER A 80 10.77 -22.58 -1.72
C SER A 80 9.58 -22.89 -0.84
N GLY A 81 8.77 -21.88 -0.60
CA GLY A 81 7.56 -22.00 0.19
C GLY A 81 6.67 -20.79 0.00
N SER A 82 5.60 -20.77 0.78
CA SER A 82 4.65 -19.67 0.76
C SER A 82 4.20 -19.30 2.17
N VAL A 83 3.76 -18.07 2.30
CA VAL A 83 3.19 -17.50 3.53
C VAL A 83 1.89 -16.81 3.16
N LEU A 84 0.81 -17.14 3.88
CA LEU A 84 -0.47 -16.46 3.70
C LEU A 84 -0.36 -15.01 4.16
N LEU A 85 -0.77 -14.08 3.29
CA LEU A 85 -0.81 -12.67 3.61
C LEU A 85 -2.11 -12.31 4.32
N PRO A 86 -2.10 -11.34 5.25
CA PRO A 86 -3.32 -10.86 5.89
C PRO A 86 -4.33 -10.28 4.89
N ASP A 87 -5.63 -10.34 5.19
CA ASP A 87 -6.70 -9.82 4.31
C ASP A 87 -6.60 -8.31 4.05
N ASP A 88 -6.01 -7.60 5.01
CA ASP A 88 -5.77 -6.17 4.91
C ASP A 88 -4.39 -5.81 4.32
N PHE A 89 -3.66 -6.79 3.80
CA PHE A 89 -2.37 -6.54 3.15
C PHE A 89 -2.53 -5.54 2.00
N LEU A 90 -1.71 -4.49 2.01
CA LEU A 90 -1.63 -3.52 0.94
C LEU A 90 -0.26 -3.51 0.27
N ARG A 91 0.81 -3.42 1.06
CA ARG A 91 2.17 -3.29 0.52
C ARG A 91 3.20 -3.96 1.40
N LEU A 92 4.13 -4.68 0.79
CA LEU A 92 5.27 -5.26 1.48
C LEU A 92 6.24 -4.14 1.91
N VAL A 93 6.68 -4.19 3.16
CA VAL A 93 7.76 -3.33 3.67
C VAL A 93 9.07 -4.08 3.61
N VAL A 94 9.09 -5.28 4.20
CA VAL A 94 10.28 -6.12 4.23
C VAL A 94 9.89 -7.58 4.45
N PHE A 95 10.63 -8.47 3.76
CA PHE A 95 10.59 -9.90 4.02
C PHE A 95 12.01 -10.46 3.99
N GLN A 96 12.37 -11.27 4.98
CA GLN A 96 13.68 -11.91 5.09
C GLN A 96 13.54 -13.27 5.78
N MET A 97 14.10 -14.29 5.16
CA MET A 97 14.28 -15.59 5.81
C MET A 97 15.62 -15.61 6.57
N SER A 98 15.74 -16.53 7.54
CA SER A 98 16.91 -16.60 8.43
C SER A 98 18.22 -16.92 7.72
N ASP A 99 18.16 -17.61 6.57
CA ASP A 99 19.32 -17.98 5.74
C ASP A 99 19.64 -16.95 4.65
N TRP A 100 18.84 -15.86 4.53
CA TRP A 100 19.08 -14.82 3.53
C TRP A 100 20.09 -13.78 4.00
N SER A 101 21.04 -13.44 3.12
CA SER A 101 22.03 -12.40 3.38
C SER A 101 21.45 -10.99 3.40
N ARG A 102 20.29 -10.76 2.74
CA ARG A 102 19.61 -9.48 2.68
C ARG A 102 18.09 -9.64 2.70
N ALA A 103 17.42 -8.60 3.15
CA ALA A 103 15.96 -8.49 3.09
C ALA A 103 15.49 -8.08 1.68
N VAL A 104 14.23 -8.36 1.38
CA VAL A 104 13.52 -7.96 0.15
C VAL A 104 12.38 -7.02 0.54
N SER A 105 12.29 -5.88 -0.15
CA SER A 105 11.22 -4.88 0.02
C SER A 105 10.23 -4.82 -1.15
N GLU A 106 10.57 -5.48 -2.25
CA GLU A 106 9.73 -5.52 -3.45
C GLU A 106 9.47 -6.97 -3.85
N ALA A 107 8.21 -7.26 -4.15
CA ALA A 107 7.80 -8.57 -4.63
C ALA A 107 7.48 -8.50 -6.13
N ILE A 108 7.88 -9.53 -6.87
CA ILE A 108 7.48 -9.68 -8.27
C ILE A 108 6.04 -10.20 -8.35
N SER A 109 5.42 -10.00 -9.50
CA SER A 109 4.09 -10.54 -9.81
C SER A 109 4.19 -11.77 -10.73
N PRO A 110 3.16 -12.62 -10.83
CA PRO A 110 3.13 -13.72 -11.79
C PRO A 110 3.24 -13.30 -13.27
N SER A 111 2.91 -12.05 -13.58
CA SER A 111 3.08 -11.48 -14.92
C SER A 111 4.50 -11.02 -15.23
N ASP A 112 5.37 -11.00 -14.23
CA ASP A 112 6.76 -10.60 -14.39
C ASP A 112 7.57 -11.73 -15.05
N ALA A 113 8.43 -11.38 -16.01
CA ALA A 113 9.28 -12.35 -16.70
C ALA A 113 10.19 -13.14 -15.73
N GLN A 114 10.58 -12.52 -14.61
CA GLN A 114 11.38 -13.17 -13.58
C GLN A 114 10.63 -14.28 -12.82
N TYR A 115 9.29 -14.26 -12.81
CA TYR A 115 8.50 -15.25 -12.08
C TYR A 115 8.70 -16.67 -12.65
N ALA A 116 8.66 -16.83 -13.97
CA ALA A 116 8.89 -18.11 -14.63
C ALA A 116 10.30 -18.66 -14.37
N LEU A 117 11.29 -17.79 -14.17
CA LEU A 117 12.65 -18.19 -13.89
C LEU A 117 12.85 -18.81 -12.50
N GLN A 118 11.91 -18.59 -11.57
CA GLN A 118 12.00 -19.13 -10.21
C GLN A 118 11.84 -20.66 -10.14
N SER A 119 11.27 -21.28 -11.17
CA SER A 119 11.20 -22.74 -11.32
C SER A 119 12.52 -23.37 -11.83
N SER A 120 13.49 -22.56 -12.22
CA SER A 120 14.79 -23.05 -12.72
C SER A 120 15.58 -23.79 -11.65
N ARG A 121 16.28 -24.86 -12.04
CA ARG A 121 17.23 -25.61 -11.18
C ARG A 121 18.54 -24.86 -10.96
N PHE A 122 18.85 -23.87 -11.78
CA PHE A 122 20.13 -23.16 -11.73
C PHE A 122 20.07 -21.96 -10.78
N PRO A 123 20.90 -21.94 -9.70
CA PRO A 123 20.93 -20.84 -8.72
C PRO A 123 21.29 -19.47 -9.31
N GLY A 124 21.96 -19.44 -10.48
CA GLY A 124 22.27 -18.18 -11.17
C GLY A 124 21.09 -17.58 -11.92
N VAL A 125 20.05 -18.38 -12.19
CA VAL A 125 18.84 -17.96 -12.93
C VAL A 125 17.71 -17.63 -11.98
N ARG A 126 17.49 -18.46 -10.95
CA ARG A 126 16.49 -18.23 -9.91
C ARG A 126 17.06 -17.42 -8.75
N GLY A 127 16.20 -16.98 -7.84
CA GLY A 127 16.61 -16.41 -6.56
C GLY A 127 17.47 -17.40 -5.75
N CYS A 128 18.38 -16.84 -4.95
CA CYS A 128 19.23 -17.59 -4.03
C CYS A 128 19.40 -16.78 -2.73
N PRO A 129 19.96 -17.34 -1.63
CA PRO A 129 20.10 -16.62 -0.37
C PRO A 129 20.84 -15.28 -0.47
N GLN A 130 21.76 -15.14 -1.44
CA GLN A 130 22.48 -13.88 -1.70
C GLN A 130 21.68 -12.88 -2.55
N LYS A 131 20.77 -13.40 -3.39
CA LYS A 131 19.88 -12.61 -4.24
C LYS A 131 18.43 -13.13 -4.10
N PRO A 132 17.84 -12.95 -2.91
CA PRO A 132 16.51 -13.49 -2.65
C PRO A 132 15.44 -12.82 -3.50
N VAL A 133 14.44 -13.62 -3.89
CA VAL A 133 13.27 -13.18 -4.66
C VAL A 133 12.00 -13.65 -3.96
N VAL A 134 11.01 -12.80 -3.91
CA VAL A 134 9.66 -13.11 -3.43
C VAL A 134 8.64 -12.70 -4.49
N ALA A 135 7.53 -13.41 -4.56
CA ALA A 135 6.41 -13.09 -5.42
C ALA A 135 5.12 -12.98 -4.61
N ILE A 136 4.22 -12.09 -5.01
CA ILE A 136 2.86 -12.04 -4.46
C ILE A 136 1.91 -12.65 -5.50
N VAL A 137 1.21 -13.70 -5.07
CA VAL A 137 0.34 -14.50 -5.93
C VAL A 137 -1.08 -14.52 -5.32
N ASN A 138 -2.08 -14.35 -6.16
CA ASN A 138 -3.47 -14.57 -5.77
C ASN A 138 -3.84 -16.03 -6.01
N THR A 139 -4.29 -16.69 -4.96
CA THR A 139 -4.74 -18.09 -5.00
C THR A 139 -6.23 -18.17 -4.61
N GLY A 140 -6.85 -19.33 -4.77
CA GLY A 140 -8.23 -19.54 -4.32
C GLY A 140 -8.43 -19.43 -2.79
N VAL A 141 -7.35 -19.47 -2.01
CA VAL A 141 -7.36 -19.35 -0.54
C VAL A 141 -7.11 -17.89 -0.10
N GLY A 142 -6.53 -17.05 -0.97
CA GLY A 142 -6.19 -15.68 -0.66
C GLY A 142 -4.87 -15.24 -1.30
N MET A 143 -4.37 -14.08 -0.89
CA MET A 143 -3.06 -13.61 -1.33
C MET A 143 -1.95 -14.34 -0.57
N MET A 144 -0.95 -14.82 -1.28
CA MET A 144 0.21 -15.51 -0.72
C MET A 144 1.49 -14.81 -1.16
N LEU A 145 2.46 -14.77 -0.25
CA LEU A 145 3.83 -14.42 -0.57
C LEU A 145 4.61 -15.72 -0.79
N GLU A 146 5.05 -15.95 -2.01
CA GLU A 146 5.93 -17.06 -2.36
C GLU A 146 7.40 -16.62 -2.27
N PHE A 147 8.26 -17.50 -1.76
CA PHE A 147 9.70 -17.30 -1.71
C PHE A 147 10.44 -18.51 -2.32
N TYR A 148 11.57 -18.26 -2.98
CA TYR A 148 12.26 -19.27 -3.81
C TYR A 148 13.74 -19.42 -3.49
N SER A 149 14.22 -18.73 -2.49
CA SER A 149 15.64 -18.47 -2.33
C SER A 149 16.23 -19.06 -1.06
N CYS A 150 15.51 -19.97 -0.39
CA CYS A 150 16.01 -20.63 0.81
C CYS A 150 16.85 -21.86 0.48
N THR A 151 17.71 -22.23 1.41
CA THR A 151 18.42 -23.53 1.34
C THR A 151 17.49 -24.70 1.62
N GLY A 152 16.36 -24.42 2.31
CA GLY A 152 15.41 -25.44 2.77
C GLY A 152 15.90 -26.20 4.00
N GLY A 153 14.98 -26.85 4.69
CA GLY A 153 15.31 -27.73 5.79
C GLY A 153 14.95 -27.20 7.19
N GLU A 154 15.22 -28.04 8.17
CA GLU A 154 14.97 -27.74 9.58
C GLU A 154 15.79 -26.52 10.04
N GLY A 155 15.14 -25.62 10.78
CA GLY A 155 15.77 -24.42 11.34
C GLY A 155 15.72 -23.16 10.47
N VAL A 156 15.29 -23.24 9.21
CA VAL A 156 15.07 -22.06 8.39
C VAL A 156 13.67 -21.51 8.67
N GLY A 157 13.60 -20.25 9.08
CA GLY A 157 12.36 -19.58 9.42
C GLY A 157 12.33 -18.12 8.97
N ILE A 158 11.22 -17.44 9.19
CA ILE A 158 11.09 -16.01 8.91
C ILE A 158 11.88 -15.23 9.96
N LYS A 159 12.86 -14.48 9.50
CA LYS A 159 13.64 -13.55 10.33
C LYS A 159 12.91 -12.22 10.52
N GLN A 160 12.35 -11.70 9.45
CA GLN A 160 11.60 -10.45 9.45
C GLN A 160 10.54 -10.48 8.35
N ALA A 161 9.32 -10.07 8.67
CA ALA A 161 8.23 -9.91 7.72
C ALA A 161 7.29 -8.81 8.20
N THR A 162 7.21 -7.70 7.46
CA THR A 162 6.33 -6.57 7.79
C THR A 162 5.65 -6.03 6.54
N TYR A 163 4.44 -5.51 6.71
CA TYR A 163 3.62 -4.95 5.66
C TYR A 163 2.90 -3.69 6.12
N ILE A 164 2.43 -2.90 5.17
CA ILE A 164 1.50 -1.79 5.42
C ILE A 164 0.08 -2.28 5.14
N PRO A 165 -0.84 -2.16 6.10
CA PRO A 165 -2.24 -2.55 5.91
C PRO A 165 -3.00 -1.55 5.03
N LYS A 166 -4.11 -1.99 4.46
CA LYS A 166 -5.08 -1.11 3.80
C LYS A 166 -5.59 -0.08 4.80
N PRO A 167 -5.57 1.21 4.45
CA PRO A 167 -6.12 2.24 5.32
C PRO A 167 -7.62 2.03 5.49
N ARG A 168 -8.08 2.09 6.73
CA ARG A 168 -9.50 1.97 7.08
C ARG A 168 -9.91 3.14 7.96
N ILE A 169 -11.12 3.63 7.74
CA ILE A 169 -11.74 4.61 8.64
C ILE A 169 -12.46 3.83 9.73
N LEU A 170 -12.03 4.02 10.97
CA LEU A 170 -12.62 3.43 12.17
C LEU A 170 -12.88 4.56 13.17
N ASP A 171 -14.09 4.60 13.72
CA ASP A 171 -14.49 5.60 14.72
C ASP A 171 -14.15 7.04 14.28
N GLU A 172 -14.52 7.41 13.05
CA GLU A 172 -14.24 8.73 12.46
C GLU A 172 -12.74 9.11 12.45
N THR A 173 -11.86 8.10 12.48
CA THR A 173 -10.41 8.28 12.41
C THR A 173 -9.78 7.39 11.36
N ILE A 174 -8.64 7.82 10.81
CA ILE A 174 -7.80 7.04 9.91
C ILE A 174 -6.36 7.03 10.43
N GLU A 175 -5.70 5.88 10.33
CA GLU A 175 -4.28 5.76 10.71
C GLU A 175 -3.38 5.99 9.49
N LEU A 176 -2.52 7.00 9.57
CA LEU A 176 -1.55 7.35 8.54
C LEU A 176 -0.18 7.65 9.15
N SER A 177 0.88 7.44 8.38
CA SER A 177 2.18 8.02 8.72
C SER A 177 2.10 9.55 8.65
N HIS A 178 2.72 10.23 9.61
CA HIS A 178 2.77 11.68 9.63
C HIS A 178 3.40 12.26 8.34
N LYS A 179 4.39 11.56 7.80
CA LYS A 179 5.13 12.01 6.61
C LYS A 179 4.31 12.00 5.32
N ILE A 180 3.25 11.20 5.24
CA ILE A 180 2.39 11.14 4.04
C ILE A 180 1.05 11.85 4.21
N LYS A 181 0.74 12.37 5.39
CA LYS A 181 -0.57 12.98 5.71
C LYS A 181 -0.92 14.08 4.72
N ASP A 182 0.00 15.01 4.47
CA ASP A 182 -0.26 16.14 3.58
C ASP A 182 -0.41 15.69 2.11
N ALA A 183 0.38 14.70 1.67
CA ALA A 183 0.21 14.10 0.35
C ALA A 183 -1.18 13.46 0.19
N VAL A 184 -1.72 12.82 1.25
CA VAL A 184 -3.09 12.27 1.25
C VAL A 184 -4.13 13.38 1.16
N VAL A 185 -3.95 14.50 1.87
CA VAL A 185 -4.86 15.66 1.80
C VAL A 185 -4.92 16.20 0.37
N TYR A 186 -3.78 16.48 -0.26
CA TYR A 186 -3.73 17.01 -1.62
C TYR A 186 -4.21 15.99 -2.66
N TYR A 187 -3.95 14.70 -2.48
CA TYR A 187 -4.47 13.68 -3.37
C TYR A 187 -5.99 13.51 -3.24
N SER A 188 -6.53 13.62 -2.03
CA SER A 188 -7.98 13.64 -1.81
C SER A 188 -8.62 14.85 -2.48
N ALA A 189 -8.03 16.03 -2.33
CA ALA A 189 -8.47 17.25 -2.98
C ALA A 189 -8.43 17.12 -4.53
N TYR A 190 -7.38 16.50 -5.08
CA TYR A 190 -7.30 16.14 -6.49
C TYR A 190 -8.49 15.29 -6.94
N MET A 191 -8.80 14.21 -6.21
CA MET A 191 -9.91 13.32 -6.57
C MET A 191 -11.28 14.04 -6.54
N VAL A 192 -11.46 14.93 -5.57
CA VAL A 192 -12.67 15.78 -5.48
C VAL A 192 -12.74 16.75 -6.65
N ALA A 193 -11.67 17.46 -6.98
CA ALA A 193 -11.60 18.40 -8.10
C ALA A 193 -11.88 17.71 -9.44
N VAL A 194 -11.38 16.47 -9.64
CA VAL A 194 -11.72 15.63 -10.82
C VAL A 194 -13.20 15.33 -10.86
N THR A 195 -13.81 14.94 -9.72
CA THR A 195 -15.25 14.64 -9.64
C THR A 195 -16.10 15.86 -9.99
N MET A 196 -15.61 17.06 -9.65
CA MET A 196 -16.28 18.33 -9.94
C MET A 196 -15.96 18.91 -11.35
N GLY A 197 -15.14 18.22 -12.14
CA GLY A 197 -14.76 18.66 -13.49
C GLY A 197 -13.72 19.78 -13.55
N GLN A 198 -13.07 20.12 -12.43
CA GLN A 198 -12.09 21.22 -12.30
C GLN A 198 -10.69 20.74 -12.72
N ARG A 199 -10.48 20.52 -14.01
CA ARG A 199 -9.28 19.84 -14.55
C ARG A 199 -7.95 20.55 -14.24
N GLU A 200 -7.90 21.86 -14.39
CA GLU A 200 -6.66 22.62 -14.16
C GLU A 200 -6.26 22.58 -12.68
N GLN A 201 -7.21 22.81 -11.79
CA GLN A 201 -6.98 22.74 -10.35
C GLN A 201 -6.60 21.31 -9.92
N ALA A 202 -7.27 20.29 -10.47
CA ALA A 202 -6.94 18.90 -10.21
C ALA A 202 -5.47 18.59 -10.58
N GLN A 203 -4.98 19.03 -11.73
CA GLN A 203 -3.59 18.80 -12.13
C GLN A 203 -2.59 19.47 -11.18
N GLN A 204 -2.88 20.67 -10.71
CA GLN A 204 -2.03 21.37 -9.74
C GLN A 204 -1.97 20.62 -8.40
N LEU A 205 -3.13 20.15 -7.88
CA LEU A 205 -3.22 19.41 -6.64
C LEU A 205 -2.48 18.06 -6.73
N LEU A 206 -2.57 17.36 -7.87
CA LEU A 206 -1.83 16.13 -8.11
C LEU A 206 -0.32 16.37 -8.09
N ASN A 207 0.16 17.43 -8.76
CA ASN A 207 1.58 17.78 -8.78
C ASN A 207 2.11 18.09 -7.36
N ILE A 208 1.32 18.80 -6.54
CA ILE A 208 1.69 19.08 -5.14
C ILE A 208 1.77 17.77 -4.35
N SER A 209 0.77 16.91 -4.46
CA SER A 209 0.79 15.61 -3.77
C SER A 209 2.02 14.78 -4.14
N GLN A 210 2.37 14.73 -5.41
CA GLN A 210 3.56 14.01 -5.89
C GLN A 210 4.87 14.64 -5.41
N SER A 211 4.95 15.98 -5.40
CA SER A 211 6.16 16.67 -4.89
C SER A 211 6.40 16.36 -3.42
N LEU A 212 5.34 16.32 -2.59
CA LEU A 212 5.43 15.96 -1.18
C LEU A 212 5.94 14.53 -0.91
N LEU A 213 5.77 13.62 -1.88
CA LEU A 213 6.31 12.26 -1.80
C LEU A 213 7.75 12.16 -2.30
N ASN A 214 8.16 13.06 -3.19
CA ASN A 214 9.49 13.09 -3.78
C ASN A 214 10.47 13.97 -3.00
N ASP A 215 9.98 14.86 -2.14
CA ASP A 215 10.79 15.76 -1.33
C ASP A 215 11.49 14.98 -0.21
N THR A 216 12.52 14.25 -0.59
CA THR A 216 13.36 13.41 0.29
C THR A 216 14.56 14.23 0.83
N THR A 217 14.41 15.53 0.98
CA THR A 217 15.42 16.35 1.65
C THR A 217 15.18 16.35 3.17
N LEU A 218 15.65 15.29 3.83
CA LEU A 218 16.04 15.29 5.24
C LEU A 218 17.31 14.49 5.41
#